data_38c35db8ddddcb19aa7efaed237b2b95
#
_entry.id   38c35db8ddddcb19aa7efaed237b2b95
#
_cell.length_a   1.000
_cell.length_b   1.000
_cell.length_c   1.000
_cell.angle_alpha   90.00
_cell.angle_beta   90.00
_cell.angle_gamma   90.00
#
_symmetry.space_group_name_H-M   'P 1'
#
loop_
_entity.id
_entity.type
_entity.pdbx_description
1 polymer ?
#
loop_
_entity_poly.entity_id
_entity_poly.type
_entity_poly.pdbx_seq_one_letter_code
_entity_poly.pdbx_strand_id
1 'polypeptide(L)'
;MLNHLTRRDMIRTGLAAAGLLAAGAIRPLSAGAAEAAAGPAKGLFHLGTVTYMIGAQMDLPTLISVCEKSGMEGVELRTTHKHGVEPSLDAAGRAKVRETFGKTKLKLVALGTTCEFHSPDPAVVKKNIAECGEFVKLAVDVGAPLVKVRPNGFVKGLTPEESLKQIGKAVAECGELAKEKGIIIVVEMHGAPSDATNMAKIMEACKHPSCGLCWNSNAGDAKTGSVKTNFDLVKQWIKHCHVRDLTKNDYPWQELMTCFKAMGYTGYTMLETSTKEDPVEFLKKQRAAWEKMVL
;
A
#
# COMPACT_ATOMS: atom_id res chain seq x y z
N MET A 1 -57.54 -43.33 3.45
CA MET A 1 -57.97 -41.98 3.85
C MET A 1 -56.87 -41.42 4.75
N LEU A 2 -56.08 -40.52 4.22
CA LEU A 2 -54.96 -39.90 4.90
C LEU A 2 -55.41 -38.58 5.53
N ASN A 3 -55.27 -38.47 6.82
CA ASN A 3 -55.51 -37.20 7.51
C ASN A 3 -54.18 -36.49 7.81
N HIS A 4 -54.12 -35.23 7.35
CA HIS A 4 -53.04 -34.28 7.57
C HIS A 4 -52.95 -33.88 9.04
N LEU A 5 -51.75 -34.00 9.61
CA LEU A 5 -51.37 -33.35 10.90
C LEU A 5 -50.60 -32.07 10.61
N THR A 6 -51.07 -30.95 11.18
CA THR A 6 -50.54 -29.63 11.02
C THR A 6 -49.43 -29.34 12.07
N ARG A 7 -48.56 -28.40 11.74
CA ARG A 7 -47.36 -27.97 12.45
C ARG A 7 -47.59 -27.38 13.89
N ARG A 8 -48.79 -27.54 14.49
CA ARG A 8 -49.14 -26.93 15.79
C ARG A 8 -49.20 -27.85 16.99
N ASP A 9 -48.99 -29.14 16.84
CA ASP A 9 -49.23 -30.12 17.92
C ASP A 9 -48.00 -30.71 18.59
N MET A 10 -46.82 -30.09 18.44
CA MET A 10 -45.58 -30.54 19.11
C MET A 10 -45.04 -29.51 20.13
N ILE A 11 -45.89 -29.00 20.98
CA ILE A 11 -45.47 -28.32 22.22
C ILE A 11 -46.36 -28.81 23.35
N ARG A 12 -45.94 -29.86 24.07
CA ARG A 12 -46.18 -30.11 25.48
C ARG A 12 -45.78 -31.55 25.85
N THR A 13 -45.00 -31.58 26.90
CA THR A 13 -44.63 -32.66 27.79
C THR A 13 -43.21 -33.21 27.66
N GLY A 14 -42.52 -33.09 28.77
CA GLY A 14 -41.53 -34.01 29.29
C GLY A 14 -40.30 -33.44 29.94
N LEU A 15 -40.35 -33.24 31.24
CA LEU A 15 -39.22 -32.88 32.12
C LEU A 15 -38.12 -33.96 32.21
N ALA A 16 -36.89 -33.48 32.44
CA ALA A 16 -35.82 -33.99 33.30
C ALA A 16 -35.04 -35.25 32.89
N ALA A 17 -33.76 -35.02 32.58
CA ALA A 17 -32.62 -35.74 33.16
C ALA A 17 -31.33 -34.96 32.95
N ALA A 18 -30.61 -34.77 34.05
CA ALA A 18 -29.32 -34.08 34.10
C ALA A 18 -28.22 -34.95 33.48
N GLY A 19 -27.39 -34.35 32.62
CA GLY A 19 -26.17 -34.95 32.10
C GLY A 19 -25.17 -33.84 31.79
N LEU A 20 -24.15 -33.65 32.64
CA LEU A 20 -22.99 -32.81 32.35
C LEU A 20 -22.23 -33.34 31.12
N LEU A 21 -22.21 -32.57 30.08
CA LEU A 21 -21.21 -32.70 29.02
C LEU A 21 -20.66 -31.31 28.70
N ALA A 22 -19.35 -31.18 28.90
CA ALA A 22 -18.60 -29.95 28.62
C ALA A 22 -18.72 -29.59 27.14
N ALA A 23 -19.49 -28.56 26.83
CA ALA A 23 -19.54 -27.97 25.53
C ALA A 23 -18.35 -26.99 25.38
N GLY A 24 -17.30 -27.42 24.65
CA GLY A 24 -16.26 -26.55 24.17
C GLY A 24 -16.88 -25.51 23.23
N ALA A 25 -16.95 -24.27 23.70
CA ALA A 25 -17.41 -23.15 22.90
C ALA A 25 -16.39 -22.88 21.78
N ILE A 26 -16.73 -23.26 20.56
CA ILE A 26 -16.05 -22.77 19.37
C ILE A 26 -16.38 -21.28 19.26
N ARG A 27 -15.45 -20.42 19.70
CA ARG A 27 -15.50 -18.97 19.45
C ARG A 27 -15.25 -18.77 17.95
N PRO A 28 -16.08 -18.01 17.23
CA PRO A 28 -15.72 -17.57 15.89
C PRO A 28 -14.46 -16.70 16.01
N LEU A 29 -13.43 -17.04 15.24
CA LEU A 29 -12.28 -16.18 15.02
C LEU A 29 -12.80 -14.89 14.38
N SER A 30 -13.00 -13.86 15.20
CA SER A 30 -13.12 -12.50 14.70
C SER A 30 -11.83 -12.20 13.94
N ALA A 31 -11.96 -11.81 12.68
CA ALA A 31 -10.87 -11.25 11.90
C ALA A 31 -10.32 -10.05 12.69
N GLY A 32 -9.25 -10.29 13.45
CA GLY A 32 -8.52 -9.26 14.13
C GLY A 32 -7.87 -8.39 13.06
N ALA A 33 -8.43 -7.22 12.79
CA ALA A 33 -7.65 -6.11 12.31
C ALA A 33 -6.45 -6.03 13.24
N ALA A 34 -5.24 -6.17 12.70
CA ALA A 34 -4.02 -6.04 13.45
C ALA A 34 -4.01 -4.64 14.07
N GLU A 35 -4.32 -4.58 15.35
CA GLU A 35 -4.19 -3.40 16.19
C GLU A 35 -2.69 -3.11 16.24
N ALA A 36 -2.26 -2.13 15.45
CA ALA A 36 -0.90 -1.62 15.51
C ALA A 36 -0.70 -1.09 16.93
N ALA A 37 0.18 -1.73 17.69
CA ALA A 37 0.56 -1.29 19.02
C ALA A 37 0.91 0.20 18.97
N ALA A 38 0.09 1.02 19.61
CA ALA A 38 0.29 2.45 19.74
C ALA A 38 1.57 2.70 20.53
N GLY A 39 2.64 3.07 19.80
CA GLY A 39 3.76 3.80 20.39
C GLY A 39 3.27 5.21 20.76
N PRO A 40 4.02 5.97 21.59
CA PRO A 40 3.57 7.26 22.09
C PRO A 40 3.18 8.17 20.93
N ALA A 41 2.06 8.85 21.06
CA ALA A 41 1.43 9.72 20.08
C ALA A 41 2.37 10.86 19.61
N LYS A 42 3.17 10.57 18.59
CA LYS A 42 3.99 11.52 17.85
C LYS A 42 3.56 11.45 16.40
N GLY A 43 2.64 12.33 16.01
CA GLY A 43 2.12 12.43 14.65
C GLY A 43 1.10 11.33 14.29
N LEU A 44 0.15 11.68 13.42
CA LEU A 44 -0.89 10.75 12.94
C LEU A 44 -0.33 9.73 11.94
N PHE A 45 0.82 9.99 11.32
CA PHE A 45 1.44 9.15 10.29
C PHE A 45 2.97 9.09 10.46
N HIS A 46 3.64 8.23 9.72
CA HIS A 46 5.02 7.82 9.91
C HIS A 46 5.93 8.27 8.76
N LEU A 47 7.24 8.28 9.00
CA LEU A 47 8.26 8.52 7.98
C LEU A 47 8.97 7.22 7.62
N GLY A 48 9.09 6.96 6.32
CA GLY A 48 9.86 5.84 5.78
C GLY A 48 10.67 6.25 4.56
N THR A 49 11.27 5.27 3.90
CA THR A 49 12.02 5.47 2.64
C THR A 49 11.72 4.39 1.62
N VAL A 50 11.74 4.77 0.35
CA VAL A 50 11.71 3.83 -0.78
C VAL A 50 13.15 3.47 -1.12
N THR A 51 13.41 2.21 -1.48
CA THR A 51 14.76 1.82 -1.92
C THR A 51 15.14 2.43 -3.27
N TYR A 52 14.17 2.93 -4.05
CA TYR A 52 14.47 3.61 -5.31
C TYR A 52 15.40 4.80 -5.06
N MET A 53 16.49 4.83 -5.80
CA MET A 53 17.67 5.70 -5.71
C MET A 53 18.52 5.45 -4.46
N ILE A 54 18.16 5.91 -3.28
CA ILE A 54 19.05 5.91 -2.10
C ILE A 54 19.42 4.51 -1.60
N GLY A 55 18.48 3.56 -1.66
CA GLY A 55 18.66 2.19 -1.17
C GLY A 55 18.93 1.15 -2.26
N ALA A 56 18.99 1.54 -3.54
CA ALA A 56 19.03 0.62 -4.68
C ALA A 56 20.21 -0.36 -4.66
N GLN A 57 21.35 0.07 -4.12
CA GLN A 57 22.59 -0.72 -4.03
C GLN A 57 22.83 -1.31 -2.64
N MET A 58 21.86 -1.26 -1.74
CA MET A 58 21.97 -1.84 -0.40
C MET A 58 21.36 -3.24 -0.38
N ASP A 59 22.10 -4.22 0.18
CA ASP A 59 21.50 -5.49 0.57
C ASP A 59 20.55 -5.28 1.77
N LEU A 60 19.72 -6.27 2.07
CA LEU A 60 18.70 -6.13 3.09
C LEU A 60 19.23 -5.79 4.49
N PRO A 61 20.32 -6.43 4.99
CA PRO A 61 20.90 -6.06 6.28
C PRO A 61 21.42 -4.63 6.33
N THR A 62 22.12 -4.17 5.28
CA THR A 62 22.64 -2.80 5.18
C THR A 62 21.48 -1.79 5.15
N LEU A 63 20.43 -2.05 4.36
CA LEU A 63 19.24 -1.20 4.27
C LEU A 63 18.57 -1.04 5.65
N ILE A 64 18.35 -2.13 6.36
CA ILE A 64 17.75 -2.11 7.70
C ILE A 64 18.60 -1.29 8.66
N SER A 65 19.93 -1.53 8.68
CA SER A 65 20.83 -0.78 9.54
C SER A 65 20.82 0.73 9.25
N VAL A 66 20.79 1.13 7.98
CA VAL A 66 20.70 2.53 7.57
C VAL A 66 19.38 3.15 8.03
N CYS A 67 18.26 2.46 7.81
CA CYS A 67 16.93 2.94 8.22
C CYS A 67 16.84 3.09 9.76
N GLU A 68 17.30 2.11 10.53
CA GLU A 68 17.26 2.17 11.99
C GLU A 68 18.13 3.30 12.55
N LYS A 69 19.38 3.43 12.05
CA LYS A 69 20.29 4.50 12.48
C LYS A 69 19.80 5.90 12.13
N SER A 70 19.03 6.04 11.08
CA SER A 70 18.47 7.32 10.65
C SER A 70 17.07 7.61 11.21
N GLY A 71 16.49 6.65 11.96
CA GLY A 71 15.17 6.78 12.55
C GLY A 71 14.01 6.64 11.55
N MET A 72 14.23 6.02 10.39
CA MET A 72 13.14 5.65 9.48
C MET A 72 12.29 4.55 10.12
N GLU A 73 10.97 4.69 10.01
CA GLU A 73 10.01 3.78 10.64
C GLU A 73 9.49 2.71 9.68
N GLY A 74 9.60 2.97 8.36
CA GLY A 74 9.15 2.06 7.33
C GLY A 74 10.04 2.05 6.09
N VAL A 75 9.94 0.98 5.30
CA VAL A 75 10.62 0.85 4.02
C VAL A 75 9.69 0.27 2.96
N GLU A 76 9.77 0.81 1.75
CA GLU A 76 9.24 0.22 0.52
C GLU A 76 10.40 -0.42 -0.25
N LEU A 77 10.28 -1.70 -0.58
CA LEU A 77 11.25 -2.43 -1.38
C LEU A 77 10.86 -2.39 -2.85
N ARG A 78 11.56 -1.60 -3.65
CA ARG A 78 11.34 -1.56 -5.10
C ARG A 78 12.06 -2.73 -5.77
N THR A 79 11.37 -3.42 -6.68
CA THR A 79 11.90 -4.57 -7.44
C THR A 79 13.21 -4.25 -8.18
N THR A 80 14.00 -5.27 -8.45
CA THR A 80 15.29 -5.24 -9.16
C THR A 80 16.42 -4.53 -8.42
N HIS A 81 16.29 -4.31 -7.12
CA HIS A 81 17.32 -3.74 -6.27
C HIS A 81 18.12 -4.81 -5.52
N LYS A 82 19.26 -4.41 -4.99
CA LYS A 82 20.24 -5.34 -4.39
C LYS A 82 19.75 -6.07 -3.14
N HIS A 83 18.68 -5.60 -2.49
CA HIS A 83 18.05 -6.31 -1.36
C HIS A 83 17.56 -7.71 -1.74
N GLY A 84 17.30 -7.98 -3.03
CA GLY A 84 16.96 -9.30 -3.57
C GLY A 84 15.60 -9.87 -3.13
N VAL A 85 14.69 -9.06 -2.59
CA VAL A 85 13.34 -9.50 -2.22
C VAL A 85 12.45 -9.43 -3.46
N GLU A 86 12.32 -10.57 -4.13
CA GLU A 86 11.69 -10.70 -5.44
C GLU A 86 10.73 -11.91 -5.49
N PRO A 87 9.77 -11.96 -6.42
CA PRO A 87 8.89 -13.12 -6.61
C PRO A 87 9.60 -14.45 -6.84
N SER A 88 10.85 -14.41 -7.34
CA SER A 88 11.69 -15.59 -7.56
C SER A 88 12.24 -16.24 -6.29
N LEU A 89 12.13 -15.58 -5.11
CA LEU A 89 12.50 -16.21 -3.84
C LEU A 89 11.66 -17.46 -3.57
N ASP A 90 12.33 -18.50 -3.13
CA ASP A 90 11.65 -19.70 -2.61
C ASP A 90 11.00 -19.44 -1.24
N ALA A 91 10.25 -20.43 -0.75
CA ALA A 91 9.53 -20.31 0.51
C ALA A 91 10.46 -20.04 1.71
N ALA A 92 11.64 -20.63 1.72
CA ALA A 92 12.63 -20.44 2.78
C ALA A 92 13.20 -18.99 2.76
N GLY A 93 13.52 -18.47 1.57
CA GLY A 93 13.97 -17.09 1.39
C GLY A 93 12.91 -16.08 1.84
N ARG A 94 11.64 -16.29 1.45
CA ARG A 94 10.51 -15.42 1.88
C ARG A 94 10.31 -15.48 3.41
N ALA A 95 10.36 -16.65 4.02
CA ALA A 95 10.28 -16.81 5.47
C ALA A 95 11.43 -16.08 6.20
N LYS A 96 12.65 -16.15 5.65
CA LYS A 96 13.80 -15.43 6.20
C LYS A 96 13.63 -13.91 6.12
N VAL A 97 13.09 -13.38 5.01
CA VAL A 97 12.77 -11.94 4.91
C VAL A 97 11.78 -11.52 5.99
N ARG A 98 10.69 -12.27 6.14
CA ARG A 98 9.68 -12.02 7.18
C ARG A 98 10.27 -12.06 8.58
N GLU A 99 11.09 -13.08 8.89
CA GLU A 99 11.77 -13.20 10.17
C GLU A 99 12.71 -12.01 10.41
N THR A 100 13.44 -11.58 9.37
CA THR A 100 14.37 -10.46 9.46
C THR A 100 13.66 -9.18 9.85
N PHE A 101 12.56 -8.82 9.18
CA PHE A 101 11.74 -7.65 9.57
C PHE A 101 11.09 -7.83 10.94
N GLY A 102 10.70 -9.06 11.31
CA GLY A 102 10.15 -9.37 12.64
C GLY A 102 11.10 -9.10 13.80
N LYS A 103 12.42 -9.07 13.55
CA LYS A 103 13.47 -8.79 14.55
C LYS A 103 13.83 -7.31 14.64
N THR A 104 13.24 -6.44 13.81
CA THR A 104 13.52 -5.00 13.76
C THR A 104 12.30 -4.18 14.17
N LYS A 105 12.51 -2.89 14.44
CA LYS A 105 11.41 -1.92 14.59
C LYS A 105 10.92 -1.40 13.24
N LEU A 106 11.75 -1.54 12.18
CA LEU A 106 11.44 -1.09 10.83
C LEU A 106 10.30 -1.91 10.23
N LYS A 107 9.29 -1.27 9.66
CA LYS A 107 8.17 -1.95 8.99
C LYS A 107 8.42 -2.08 7.50
N LEU A 108 8.19 -3.27 6.96
CA LEU A 108 8.05 -3.45 5.52
C LEU A 108 6.66 -2.94 5.12
N VAL A 109 6.62 -1.78 4.45
CA VAL A 109 5.38 -1.05 4.16
C VAL A 109 4.79 -1.46 2.82
N ALA A 110 5.63 -1.61 1.81
CA ALA A 110 5.18 -1.92 0.46
C ALA A 110 6.25 -2.68 -0.35
N LEU A 111 5.78 -3.38 -1.37
CA LEU A 111 6.60 -3.84 -2.48
C LEU A 111 6.33 -2.96 -3.69
N GLY A 112 7.36 -2.24 -4.15
CA GLY A 112 7.28 -1.38 -5.33
C GLY A 112 7.56 -2.16 -6.61
N THR A 113 6.59 -2.30 -7.50
CA THR A 113 6.72 -3.04 -8.75
C THR A 113 6.95 -2.14 -9.96
N THR A 114 7.23 -2.74 -11.10
CA THR A 114 7.21 -2.08 -12.42
C THR A 114 6.00 -2.50 -13.26
N CYS A 115 4.99 -3.09 -12.66
CA CYS A 115 3.76 -3.46 -13.36
C CYS A 115 3.05 -2.21 -13.90
N GLU A 116 2.74 -2.22 -15.20
CA GLU A 116 2.18 -1.11 -15.97
C GLU A 116 1.06 -1.61 -16.90
N PHE A 117 0.00 -0.81 -17.09
CA PHE A 117 -1.21 -1.29 -17.77
C PHE A 117 -1.63 -0.42 -18.96
N HIS A 118 -0.74 0.46 -19.42
CA HIS A 118 -1.00 1.43 -20.48
C HIS A 118 -0.74 0.89 -21.91
N SER A 119 -0.20 -0.33 -22.07
CA SER A 119 0.11 -0.90 -23.37
C SER A 119 -1.15 -1.08 -24.23
N PRO A 120 -1.10 -0.76 -25.55
CA PRO A 120 -2.19 -1.06 -26.48
C PRO A 120 -2.29 -2.56 -26.81
N ASP A 121 -1.26 -3.36 -26.46
CA ASP A 121 -1.28 -4.81 -26.60
C ASP A 121 -1.88 -5.47 -25.35
N PRO A 122 -3.06 -6.13 -25.47
CA PRO A 122 -3.70 -6.80 -24.33
C PRO A 122 -2.85 -7.91 -23.71
N ALA A 123 -1.96 -8.55 -24.49
CA ALA A 123 -1.09 -9.60 -23.95
C ALA A 123 -0.06 -9.02 -22.97
N VAL A 124 0.45 -7.82 -23.24
CA VAL A 124 1.35 -7.10 -22.32
C VAL A 124 0.62 -6.71 -21.04
N VAL A 125 -0.60 -6.18 -21.15
CA VAL A 125 -1.43 -5.85 -19.98
C VAL A 125 -1.69 -7.09 -19.11
N LYS A 126 -2.11 -8.19 -19.74
CA LYS A 126 -2.37 -9.47 -19.04
C LYS A 126 -1.11 -10.02 -18.35
N LYS A 127 0.06 -9.89 -18.99
CA LYS A 127 1.35 -10.27 -18.39
C LYS A 127 1.63 -9.46 -17.12
N ASN A 128 1.44 -8.15 -17.18
CA ASN A 128 1.65 -7.26 -16.01
C ASN A 128 0.66 -7.54 -14.86
N ILE A 129 -0.59 -7.90 -15.17
CA ILE A 129 -1.57 -8.34 -14.15
C ILE A 129 -1.10 -9.64 -13.49
N ALA A 130 -0.65 -10.63 -14.28
CA ALA A 130 -0.12 -11.87 -13.74
C ALA A 130 1.12 -11.64 -12.86
N GLU A 131 2.05 -10.79 -13.30
CA GLU A 131 3.23 -10.41 -12.52
C GLU A 131 2.84 -9.69 -11.21
N CYS A 132 1.87 -8.78 -11.24
CA CYS A 132 1.32 -8.18 -10.03
C CYS A 132 0.79 -9.25 -9.06
N GLY A 133 0.14 -10.31 -9.56
CA GLY A 133 -0.30 -11.46 -8.76
C GLY A 133 0.84 -12.19 -8.06
N GLU A 134 2.01 -12.31 -8.70
CA GLU A 134 3.20 -12.89 -8.05
C GLU A 134 3.75 -11.98 -6.95
N PHE A 135 3.74 -10.65 -7.14
CA PHE A 135 4.07 -9.70 -6.07
C PHE A 135 3.07 -9.73 -4.92
N VAL A 136 1.79 -9.95 -5.19
CA VAL A 136 0.77 -10.14 -4.13
C VAL A 136 1.08 -11.39 -3.29
N LYS A 137 1.48 -12.51 -3.91
CA LYS A 137 1.91 -13.72 -3.18
C LYS A 137 3.15 -13.43 -2.32
N LEU A 138 4.16 -12.78 -2.92
CA LEU A 138 5.36 -12.37 -2.19
C LEU A 138 5.01 -11.47 -1.00
N ALA A 139 4.15 -10.46 -1.19
CA ALA A 139 3.73 -9.53 -0.16
C ALA A 139 3.10 -10.24 1.06
N VAL A 140 2.24 -11.23 0.81
CA VAL A 140 1.66 -12.09 1.87
C VAL A 140 2.76 -12.80 2.65
N ASP A 141 3.69 -13.45 1.93
CA ASP A 141 4.72 -14.28 2.54
C ASP A 141 5.73 -13.46 3.36
N VAL A 142 6.13 -12.28 2.88
CA VAL A 142 7.09 -11.41 3.57
C VAL A 142 6.43 -10.45 4.57
N GLY A 143 5.10 -10.31 4.54
CA GLY A 143 4.33 -9.47 5.46
C GLY A 143 4.22 -8.00 5.04
N ALA A 144 4.33 -7.67 3.75
CA ALA A 144 4.07 -6.33 3.24
C ALA A 144 2.56 -6.12 3.00
N PRO A 145 1.92 -5.06 3.52
CA PRO A 145 0.50 -4.82 3.33
C PRO A 145 0.14 -4.22 1.96
N LEU A 146 1.09 -3.62 1.26
CA LEU A 146 0.86 -2.90 0.01
C LEU A 146 1.71 -3.46 -1.13
N VAL A 147 1.13 -3.45 -2.34
CA VAL A 147 1.84 -3.65 -3.61
C VAL A 147 1.60 -2.43 -4.49
N LYS A 148 2.68 -1.73 -4.86
CA LYS A 148 2.62 -0.52 -5.67
C LYS A 148 2.80 -0.85 -7.15
N VAL A 149 1.90 -0.31 -7.99
CA VAL A 149 1.92 -0.40 -9.46
C VAL A 149 1.94 1.01 -10.08
N ARG A 150 2.19 1.13 -11.37
CA ARG A 150 2.31 2.42 -12.06
C ARG A 150 1.36 2.53 -13.25
N PRO A 151 0.74 3.69 -13.51
CA PRO A 151 -0.04 3.92 -14.73
C PRO A 151 0.85 4.21 -15.94
N ASN A 152 1.95 4.87 -15.72
CA ASN A 152 3.11 5.26 -16.48
C ASN A 152 2.89 6.12 -17.74
N GLY A 153 1.99 5.81 -18.67
CA GLY A 153 1.96 6.61 -19.90
C GLY A 153 0.65 6.61 -20.68
N PHE A 154 0.64 7.49 -21.67
CA PHE A 154 -0.26 7.44 -22.81
C PHE A 154 0.55 6.96 -24.01
N VAL A 155 -0.01 6.08 -24.81
CA VAL A 155 0.68 5.46 -25.95
C VAL A 155 -0.13 5.60 -27.24
N LYS A 156 0.56 5.57 -28.37
CA LYS A 156 -0.08 5.56 -29.70
C LYS A 156 -0.96 4.30 -29.83
N GLY A 157 -2.18 4.48 -30.32
CA GLY A 157 -3.14 3.40 -30.52
C GLY A 157 -4.31 3.39 -29.53
N LEU A 158 -4.22 4.19 -28.47
CA LEU A 158 -5.31 4.44 -27.53
C LEU A 158 -5.49 5.95 -27.32
N THR A 159 -6.71 6.40 -27.21
CA THR A 159 -6.98 7.74 -26.71
C THR A 159 -6.64 7.84 -25.21
N PRO A 160 -6.39 9.04 -24.68
CA PRO A 160 -6.18 9.21 -23.24
C PRO A 160 -7.31 8.62 -22.39
N GLU A 161 -8.57 8.80 -22.79
CA GLU A 161 -9.73 8.27 -22.08
C GLU A 161 -9.77 6.73 -22.09
N GLU A 162 -9.47 6.10 -23.23
CA GLU A 162 -9.38 4.64 -23.34
C GLU A 162 -8.22 4.11 -22.48
N SER A 163 -7.07 4.78 -22.48
CA SER A 163 -5.92 4.42 -21.63
C SER A 163 -6.26 4.47 -20.17
N LEU A 164 -6.89 5.54 -19.67
CA LEU A 164 -7.29 5.68 -18.28
C LEU A 164 -8.27 4.58 -17.85
N LYS A 165 -9.26 4.30 -18.70
CA LYS A 165 -10.24 3.24 -18.47
C LYS A 165 -9.61 1.85 -18.46
N GLN A 166 -8.67 1.58 -19.39
CA GLN A 166 -7.92 0.33 -19.43
C GLN A 166 -7.09 0.13 -18.17
N ILE A 167 -6.33 1.15 -17.77
CA ILE A 167 -5.51 1.11 -16.55
C ILE A 167 -6.40 0.83 -15.33
N GLY A 168 -7.52 1.55 -15.19
CA GLY A 168 -8.43 1.34 -14.06
C GLY A 168 -8.99 -0.09 -14.01
N LYS A 169 -9.39 -0.67 -15.13
CA LYS A 169 -9.85 -2.07 -15.20
C LYS A 169 -8.74 -3.07 -14.82
N ALA A 170 -7.53 -2.89 -15.35
CA ALA A 170 -6.40 -3.75 -15.00
C ALA A 170 -6.03 -3.67 -13.52
N VAL A 171 -6.10 -2.47 -12.92
CA VAL A 171 -5.91 -2.29 -11.48
C VAL A 171 -7.00 -3.01 -10.68
N ALA A 172 -8.25 -3.01 -11.15
CA ALA A 172 -9.33 -3.77 -10.51
C ALA A 172 -9.07 -5.29 -10.55
N GLU A 173 -8.58 -5.81 -11.68
CA GLU A 173 -8.17 -7.22 -11.78
C GLU A 173 -7.03 -7.56 -10.80
N CYS A 174 -6.04 -6.67 -10.65
CA CYS A 174 -5.01 -6.82 -9.60
C CYS A 174 -5.63 -6.79 -8.19
N GLY A 175 -6.63 -5.93 -7.97
CA GLY A 175 -7.38 -5.85 -6.72
C GLY A 175 -8.10 -7.16 -6.37
N GLU A 176 -8.70 -7.83 -7.33
CA GLU A 176 -9.33 -9.15 -7.12
C GLU A 176 -8.30 -10.21 -6.71
N LEU A 177 -7.07 -10.19 -7.29
CA LEU A 177 -5.98 -11.09 -6.87
C LEU A 177 -5.51 -10.83 -5.42
N ALA A 178 -5.70 -9.61 -4.93
CA ALA A 178 -5.24 -9.14 -3.61
C ALA A 178 -6.29 -9.26 -2.51
N LYS A 179 -7.58 -9.20 -2.87
CA LYS A 179 -8.73 -9.04 -1.97
C LYS A 179 -8.73 -9.98 -0.77
N GLU A 180 -8.71 -11.28 -1.01
CA GLU A 180 -8.80 -12.28 0.07
C GLU A 180 -7.49 -12.47 0.84
N LYS A 181 -6.43 -11.82 0.38
CA LYS A 181 -5.11 -11.86 1.01
C LYS A 181 -4.84 -10.67 1.93
N GLY A 182 -5.77 -9.73 2.02
CA GLY A 182 -5.61 -8.52 2.83
C GLY A 182 -4.56 -7.55 2.28
N ILE A 183 -4.17 -7.68 1.00
CA ILE A 183 -3.22 -6.79 0.35
C ILE A 183 -3.98 -5.67 -0.37
N ILE A 184 -3.44 -4.46 -0.32
CA ILE A 184 -3.95 -3.32 -1.07
C ILE A 184 -3.02 -3.03 -2.26
N ILE A 185 -3.59 -2.93 -3.45
CA ILE A 185 -2.89 -2.44 -4.63
C ILE A 185 -2.94 -0.92 -4.63
N VAL A 186 -1.79 -0.27 -4.70
CA VAL A 186 -1.73 1.19 -4.77
C VAL A 186 -1.15 1.65 -6.11
N VAL A 187 -1.88 2.51 -6.81
CA VAL A 187 -1.44 3.08 -8.08
C VAL A 187 -0.68 4.37 -7.78
N GLU A 188 0.58 4.40 -8.18
CA GLU A 188 1.41 5.59 -8.02
C GLU A 188 0.96 6.70 -8.97
N MET A 189 0.83 7.92 -8.49
CA MET A 189 0.58 9.11 -9.31
C MET A 189 1.85 9.44 -10.12
N HIS A 190 2.12 8.66 -11.15
CA HIS A 190 3.38 8.65 -11.91
C HIS A 190 3.17 8.73 -13.42
N GLY A 191 4.15 9.31 -14.13
CA GLY A 191 4.16 9.38 -15.58
C GLY A 191 3.15 10.39 -16.18
N ALA A 192 2.77 10.20 -17.43
CA ALA A 192 1.89 11.14 -18.14
C ALA A 192 0.49 11.30 -17.51
N PRO A 193 -0.16 10.24 -16.95
CA PRO A 193 -1.46 10.39 -16.30
C PRO A 193 -1.38 10.79 -14.83
N SER A 194 -0.26 11.31 -14.34
CA SER A 194 -0.02 11.54 -12.91
C SER A 194 -0.85 12.66 -12.26
N ASP A 195 -1.53 13.50 -13.02
CA ASP A 195 -2.37 14.54 -12.45
C ASP A 195 -3.63 13.99 -11.77
N ALA A 196 -4.11 14.71 -10.74
CA ALA A 196 -5.21 14.25 -9.91
C ALA A 196 -6.51 13.97 -10.67
N THR A 197 -6.78 14.70 -11.77
CA THR A 197 -7.99 14.49 -12.59
C THR A 197 -7.93 13.15 -13.32
N ASN A 198 -6.80 12.82 -13.92
CA ASN A 198 -6.59 11.53 -14.59
C ASN A 198 -6.58 10.38 -13.58
N MET A 199 -5.94 10.56 -12.43
CA MET A 199 -5.91 9.54 -11.38
C MET A 199 -7.31 9.28 -10.80
N ALA A 200 -8.15 10.31 -10.64
CA ALA A 200 -9.55 10.12 -10.26
C ALA A 200 -10.31 9.26 -11.30
N LYS A 201 -10.14 9.52 -12.59
CA LYS A 201 -10.75 8.71 -13.66
C LYS A 201 -10.29 7.24 -13.64
N ILE A 202 -8.99 7.00 -13.38
CA ILE A 202 -8.46 5.64 -13.19
C ILE A 202 -9.17 4.94 -12.03
N MET A 203 -9.29 5.62 -10.87
CA MET A 203 -9.93 5.03 -9.69
C MET A 203 -11.43 4.85 -9.85
N GLU A 204 -12.11 5.76 -10.55
CA GLU A 204 -13.53 5.64 -10.93
C GLU A 204 -13.78 4.46 -11.89
N ALA A 205 -12.81 4.15 -12.76
CA ALA A 205 -12.89 2.97 -13.62
C ALA A 205 -12.53 1.68 -12.85
N CYS A 206 -11.66 1.76 -11.84
CA CYS A 206 -11.25 0.64 -11.01
C CYS A 206 -12.37 0.16 -10.07
N LYS A 207 -12.93 1.04 -9.25
CA LYS A 207 -14.04 0.78 -8.28
C LYS A 207 -13.82 -0.48 -7.41
N HIS A 208 -12.60 -0.74 -7.00
CA HIS A 208 -12.28 -1.95 -6.22
C HIS A 208 -11.82 -1.61 -4.79
N PRO A 209 -12.37 -2.26 -3.74
CA PRO A 209 -12.06 -1.91 -2.34
C PRO A 209 -10.62 -2.21 -1.93
N SER A 210 -9.96 -3.19 -2.56
CA SER A 210 -8.53 -3.51 -2.34
C SER A 210 -7.58 -2.68 -3.22
N CYS A 211 -8.05 -1.54 -3.76
CA CYS A 211 -7.24 -0.64 -4.56
C CYS A 211 -7.25 0.77 -3.96
N GLY A 212 -6.15 1.49 -4.16
CA GLY A 212 -6.00 2.86 -3.74
C GLY A 212 -4.93 3.58 -4.53
N LEU A 213 -4.56 4.77 -4.07
CA LEU A 213 -3.53 5.59 -4.67
C LEU A 213 -2.30 5.70 -3.77
N CYS A 214 -1.14 5.75 -4.40
CA CYS A 214 0.06 6.31 -3.83
C CYS A 214 0.19 7.74 -4.33
N TRP A 215 -0.06 8.71 -3.45
CA TRP A 215 0.24 10.12 -3.75
C TRP A 215 1.74 10.25 -4.03
N ASN A 216 2.10 10.91 -5.10
CA ASN A 216 3.49 11.26 -5.38
C ASN A 216 3.62 12.78 -5.47
N SER A 217 4.66 13.35 -4.87
CA SER A 217 4.89 14.79 -4.84
C SER A 217 5.41 15.30 -6.18
N ASN A 218 4.51 15.40 -7.17
CA ASN A 218 4.84 15.84 -8.52
C ASN A 218 4.96 17.37 -8.63
N ALA A 219 5.86 17.85 -9.49
CA ALA A 219 6.06 19.28 -9.70
C ALA A 219 4.80 20.00 -10.25
N GLY A 220 3.83 19.23 -10.77
CA GLY A 220 2.56 19.74 -11.28
C GLY A 220 1.49 20.00 -10.23
N ASP A 221 1.64 19.44 -9.02
CA ASP A 221 0.56 19.41 -8.02
C ASP A 221 0.09 20.79 -7.54
N ALA A 222 1.00 21.76 -7.51
CA ALA A 222 0.70 23.13 -7.09
C ALA A 222 0.48 24.10 -8.25
N LYS A 223 0.44 23.66 -9.50
CA LYS A 223 0.26 24.55 -10.67
C LYS A 223 -1.06 25.32 -10.65
N THR A 224 -2.06 24.85 -9.96
CA THR A 224 -3.35 25.53 -9.74
C THR A 224 -3.33 26.48 -8.54
N GLY A 225 -2.15 26.73 -7.94
CA GLY A 225 -1.95 27.60 -6.79
C GLY A 225 -1.99 26.89 -5.44
N SER A 226 -2.43 25.63 -5.37
CA SER A 226 -2.55 24.88 -4.12
C SER A 226 -2.50 23.37 -4.37
N VAL A 227 -1.73 22.64 -3.55
CA VAL A 227 -1.75 21.16 -3.51
C VAL A 227 -3.12 20.65 -3.05
N LYS A 228 -3.75 21.37 -2.14
CA LYS A 228 -5.05 20.97 -1.58
C LYS A 228 -6.11 20.79 -2.65
N THR A 229 -6.13 21.61 -3.70
CA THR A 229 -7.11 21.47 -4.80
C THR A 229 -7.00 20.10 -5.47
N ASN A 230 -5.80 19.67 -5.82
CA ASN A 230 -5.54 18.37 -6.42
C ASN A 230 -5.72 17.22 -5.42
N PHE A 231 -5.30 17.43 -4.17
CA PHE A 231 -5.45 16.45 -3.09
C PHE A 231 -6.92 16.12 -2.83
N ASP A 232 -7.80 17.12 -2.78
CA ASP A 232 -9.22 16.94 -2.50
C ASP A 232 -9.94 16.10 -3.57
N LEU A 233 -9.46 16.10 -4.83
CA LEU A 233 -10.01 15.26 -5.90
C LEU A 233 -9.79 13.77 -5.66
N VAL A 234 -8.69 13.39 -4.98
CA VAL A 234 -8.24 12.00 -4.88
C VAL A 234 -8.10 11.47 -3.46
N LYS A 235 -8.20 12.31 -2.43
CA LYS A 235 -7.95 11.96 -1.03
C LYS A 235 -8.65 10.69 -0.54
N GLN A 236 -9.86 10.42 -1.03
CA GLN A 236 -10.62 9.24 -0.65
C GLN A 236 -9.96 7.91 -1.00
N TRP A 237 -9.08 7.91 -2.01
CA TRP A 237 -8.36 6.72 -2.46
C TRP A 237 -6.92 6.64 -1.95
N ILE A 238 -6.37 7.70 -1.34
CA ILE A 238 -4.97 7.71 -0.90
C ILE A 238 -4.77 6.69 0.23
N LYS A 239 -3.85 5.75 0.00
CA LYS A 239 -3.44 4.70 0.95
C LYS A 239 -1.94 4.70 1.19
N HIS A 240 -1.17 5.39 0.36
CA HIS A 240 0.28 5.45 0.38
C HIS A 240 0.77 6.81 -0.12
N CYS A 241 2.02 7.16 0.16
CA CYS A 241 2.57 8.44 -0.26
C CYS A 241 4.07 8.38 -0.48
N HIS A 242 4.53 8.90 -1.62
CA HIS A 242 5.92 9.20 -1.91
C HIS A 242 6.18 10.70 -1.80
N VAL A 243 7.25 11.07 -1.10
CA VAL A 243 7.72 12.46 -0.96
C VAL A 243 9.17 12.56 -1.39
N ARG A 244 9.51 13.67 -2.02
CA ARG A 244 10.89 13.97 -2.42
C ARG A 244 11.69 14.53 -1.24
N ASP A 245 12.83 15.14 -1.52
CA ASP A 245 13.69 15.77 -0.53
C ASP A 245 12.96 16.90 0.22
N LEU A 246 12.60 16.65 1.47
CA LEU A 246 11.83 17.52 2.35
C LEU A 246 12.62 18.77 2.82
N THR A 247 13.94 18.79 2.61
CA THR A 247 14.78 19.94 2.95
C THR A 247 14.78 21.01 1.88
N LYS A 248 14.24 20.68 0.69
CA LYS A 248 14.12 21.62 -0.42
C LYS A 248 12.81 22.39 -0.37
N ASN A 249 12.88 23.67 -0.68
CA ASN A 249 11.70 24.54 -0.78
C ASN A 249 11.15 24.55 -2.23
N ASP A 250 11.02 23.37 -2.85
CA ASP A 250 10.56 23.20 -4.23
C ASP A 250 9.17 22.57 -4.33
N TYR A 251 8.51 22.41 -3.18
CA TYR A 251 7.17 21.85 -3.06
C TYR A 251 6.50 22.38 -1.79
N PRO A 252 5.18 22.60 -1.74
CA PRO A 252 4.48 23.10 -0.57
C PRO A 252 4.27 22.04 0.51
N TRP A 253 5.36 21.56 1.10
CA TRP A 253 5.39 20.44 2.05
C TRP A 253 4.45 20.63 3.24
N GLN A 254 4.44 21.85 3.83
CA GLN A 254 3.58 22.13 4.99
C GLN A 254 2.09 21.99 4.62
N GLU A 255 1.70 22.43 3.42
CA GLU A 255 0.32 22.28 2.95
C GLU A 255 -0.05 20.82 2.76
N LEU A 256 0.82 20.00 2.12
CA LEU A 256 0.62 18.58 1.96
C LEU A 256 0.47 17.86 3.30
N MET A 257 1.36 18.13 4.27
CA MET A 257 1.29 17.49 5.60
C MET A 257 0.01 17.91 6.34
N THR A 258 -0.46 19.14 6.14
CA THR A 258 -1.75 19.62 6.68
C THR A 258 -2.93 18.86 6.05
N CYS A 259 -2.89 18.59 4.74
CA CYS A 259 -3.90 17.78 4.06
C CYS A 259 -3.94 16.36 4.62
N PHE A 260 -2.80 15.72 4.82
CA PHE A 260 -2.72 14.39 5.45
C PHE A 260 -3.28 14.37 6.88
N LYS A 261 -2.93 15.37 7.70
CA LYS A 261 -3.50 15.51 9.06
C LYS A 261 -5.02 15.65 9.01
N ALA A 262 -5.52 16.52 8.14
CA ALA A 262 -6.96 16.79 8.02
C ALA A 262 -7.77 15.59 7.56
N MET A 263 -7.20 14.68 6.75
CA MET A 263 -7.88 13.45 6.35
C MET A 263 -7.73 12.30 7.35
N GLY A 264 -6.97 12.49 8.44
CA GLY A 264 -6.69 11.43 9.41
C GLY A 264 -5.78 10.32 8.86
N TYR A 265 -4.82 10.66 8.00
CA TYR A 265 -3.89 9.67 7.43
C TYR A 265 -3.01 9.08 8.53
N THR A 266 -2.92 7.75 8.56
CA THR A 266 -2.14 6.99 9.55
C THR A 266 -1.05 6.12 8.91
N GLY A 267 -0.85 6.26 7.59
CA GLY A 267 0.15 5.50 6.83
C GLY A 267 1.56 6.09 6.92
N TYR A 268 2.32 5.90 5.85
CA TYR A 268 3.70 6.35 5.76
C TYR A 268 3.88 7.39 4.66
N THR A 269 4.64 8.45 4.94
CA THR A 269 5.24 9.31 3.92
C THR A 269 6.62 8.74 3.60
N MET A 270 6.80 8.22 2.39
CA MET A 270 8.00 7.49 2.00
C MET A 270 8.92 8.40 1.19
N LEU A 271 10.13 8.62 1.67
CA LEU A 271 11.15 9.38 0.95
C LEU A 271 11.59 8.62 -0.31
N GLU A 272 11.36 9.21 -1.46
CA GLU A 272 11.84 8.75 -2.76
C GLU A 272 12.83 9.76 -3.32
N THR A 273 14.11 9.59 -2.99
CA THR A 273 15.14 10.58 -3.31
C THR A 273 16.53 9.95 -3.40
N SER A 274 17.50 10.72 -3.90
CA SER A 274 18.91 10.33 -3.97
C SER A 274 19.77 11.29 -3.17
N THR A 275 20.95 10.82 -2.77
CA THR A 275 21.97 11.65 -2.12
C THR A 275 23.37 11.27 -2.59
N LYS A 276 24.28 12.23 -2.49
CA LYS A 276 25.73 12.00 -2.59
C LYS A 276 26.41 12.00 -1.22
N GLU A 277 25.65 12.30 -0.16
CA GLU A 277 26.10 12.30 1.22
C GLU A 277 26.01 10.88 1.79
N ASP A 278 26.54 10.70 3.02
CA ASP A 278 26.27 9.49 3.79
C ASP A 278 24.75 9.28 3.94
N PRO A 279 24.20 8.11 3.59
CA PRO A 279 22.78 7.87 3.60
C PRO A 279 22.14 8.06 4.99
N VAL A 280 22.83 7.70 6.07
CA VAL A 280 22.29 7.85 7.44
C VAL A 280 22.16 9.32 7.80
N GLU A 281 23.20 10.12 7.54
CA GLU A 281 23.17 11.56 7.85
C GLU A 281 22.18 12.32 6.98
N PHE A 282 22.04 11.95 5.71
CA PHE A 282 21.01 12.50 4.82
C PHE A 282 19.60 12.21 5.35
N LEU A 283 19.31 10.95 5.65
CA LEU A 283 17.98 10.56 6.15
C LEU A 283 17.66 11.17 7.52
N LYS A 284 18.64 11.38 8.40
CA LYS A 284 18.45 12.14 9.65
C LYS A 284 18.02 13.59 9.39
N LYS A 285 18.61 14.25 8.39
CA LYS A 285 18.20 15.61 7.99
C LYS A 285 16.76 15.62 7.50
N GLN A 286 16.38 14.62 6.69
CA GLN A 286 15.02 14.46 6.20
C GLN A 286 14.03 14.26 7.35
N ARG A 287 14.38 13.42 8.34
CA ARG A 287 13.56 13.20 9.52
C ARG A 287 13.38 14.50 10.31
N ALA A 288 14.43 15.26 10.55
CA ALA A 288 14.35 16.52 11.27
C ALA A 288 13.47 17.57 10.53
N ALA A 289 13.52 17.59 9.19
CA ALA A 289 12.64 18.43 8.39
C ALA A 289 11.17 17.98 8.49
N TRP A 290 10.92 16.68 8.40
CA TRP A 290 9.60 16.08 8.52
C TRP A 290 8.96 16.37 9.89
N GLU A 291 9.70 16.16 10.99
CA GLU A 291 9.22 16.39 12.35
C GLU A 291 8.75 17.85 12.56
N LYS A 292 9.45 18.83 12.00
CA LYS A 292 9.03 20.25 12.07
C LYS A 292 7.69 20.52 11.40
N MET A 293 7.28 19.70 10.42
CA MET A 293 6.03 19.90 9.69
C MET A 293 4.87 19.08 10.29
N VAL A 294 5.19 18.00 11.01
CA VAL A 294 4.19 17.02 11.47
C VAL A 294 3.93 17.13 12.96
N LEU A 295 4.90 17.51 13.77
CA LEU A 295 4.77 17.72 15.22
C LEU A 295 4.40 19.15 15.56
#